data_25503ca16e7dd6c94ed868bc83edd004
#
_entry.id   25503ca16e7dd6c94ed868bc83edd004
#
_cell.length_a   1.000
_cell.length_b   1.000
_cell.length_c   1.000
_cell.angle_alpha   90.00
_cell.angle_beta   90.00
_cell.angle_gamma   90.00
#
_symmetry.space_group_name_H-M   'P 1'
#
loop_
_entity.id
_entity.type
_entity.pdbx_description
1 polymer ?
#
loop_
_entity_poly.entity_id
_entity_poly.type
_entity_poly.pdbx_seq_one_letter_code
_entity_poly.pdbx_strand_id
1 'polypeptide(L)'
;MAKLPSDAELAKMFHLGVTDQSLAAQFDVTVAAVNKRFVKMGLRKKPIALRVNELVKGIWDVKSSRSGPSHHNAYAVKNLKIYMRRQLGDQVSETQQREADWLIQRLLRDGTVVDYDGASEAGWTYVPRRPSDGRRILRWPEGRELPADEDLRKAMELPEGALEAGPAAPPSDP
;
A
#
# COMPACT_ATOMS: atom_id res chain seq x y z
N MET A 1 0.15 27.29 -22.55
CA MET A 1 0.10 26.21 -21.54
C MET A 1 1.16 26.49 -20.49
N ALA A 2 0.74 26.67 -19.24
CA ALA A 2 1.67 26.81 -18.12
C ALA A 2 2.56 25.55 -18.05
N LYS A 3 3.85 25.73 -17.96
CA LYS A 3 4.83 24.62 -18.01
C LYS A 3 5.89 24.86 -16.95
N LEU A 4 6.14 23.85 -16.15
CA LEU A 4 7.26 23.87 -15.22
C LEU A 4 8.59 24.02 -15.95
N PRO A 5 9.58 24.68 -15.35
CA PRO A 5 10.90 24.83 -15.93
C PRO A 5 11.64 23.48 -16.04
N SER A 6 12.88 23.50 -16.50
CA SER A 6 13.70 22.29 -16.60
C SER A 6 13.92 21.62 -15.25
N ASP A 7 14.21 20.30 -15.27
CA ASP A 7 14.51 19.55 -14.06
C ASP A 7 15.70 20.13 -13.27
N ALA A 8 16.70 20.63 -13.98
CA ALA A 8 17.87 21.25 -13.37
C ALA A 8 17.51 22.53 -12.59
N GLU A 9 16.65 23.38 -13.17
CA GLU A 9 16.16 24.60 -12.51
C GLU A 9 15.25 24.29 -11.33
N LEU A 10 14.35 23.31 -11.48
CA LEU A 10 13.50 22.85 -10.39
C LEU A 10 14.32 22.25 -9.24
N ALA A 11 15.34 21.46 -9.53
CA ALA A 11 16.23 20.90 -8.50
C ALA A 11 16.95 22.03 -7.74
N LYS A 12 17.44 23.04 -8.44
CA LYS A 12 18.07 24.22 -7.82
C LYS A 12 17.09 24.94 -6.89
N MET A 13 15.87 25.19 -7.34
CA MET A 13 14.82 25.85 -6.52
C MET A 13 14.45 25.01 -5.30
N PHE A 14 14.35 23.68 -5.44
CA PHE A 14 14.12 22.75 -4.34
C PHE A 14 15.22 22.84 -3.26
N HIS A 15 16.49 22.83 -3.66
CA HIS A 15 17.62 22.93 -2.74
C HIS A 15 17.76 24.34 -2.11
N LEU A 16 17.24 25.36 -2.76
CA LEU A 16 17.12 26.71 -2.20
C LEU A 16 15.94 26.86 -1.22
N GLY A 17 15.14 25.80 -1.02
CA GLY A 17 14.00 25.81 -0.08
C GLY A 17 12.76 26.54 -0.61
N VAL A 18 12.66 26.78 -1.93
CA VAL A 18 11.46 27.39 -2.50
C VAL A 18 10.28 26.44 -2.31
N THR A 19 9.17 26.95 -1.78
CA THR A 19 7.99 26.12 -1.47
C THR A 19 7.22 25.71 -2.73
N ASP A 20 6.50 24.59 -2.66
CA ASP A 20 5.65 24.13 -3.78
C ASP A 20 4.57 25.15 -4.14
N GLN A 21 4.04 25.88 -3.15
CA GLN A 21 3.05 26.93 -3.39
C GLN A 21 3.64 28.09 -4.17
N SER A 22 4.86 28.53 -3.82
CA SER A 22 5.57 29.57 -4.55
C SER A 22 5.86 29.17 -5.99
N LEU A 23 6.32 27.94 -6.20
CA LEU A 23 6.57 27.41 -7.54
C LEU A 23 5.27 27.27 -8.35
N ALA A 24 4.21 26.79 -7.72
CA ALA A 24 2.90 26.67 -8.36
C ALA A 24 2.39 28.03 -8.84
N ALA A 25 2.47 29.05 -7.99
CA ALA A 25 2.08 30.43 -8.33
C ALA A 25 2.96 31.03 -9.40
N GLN A 26 4.30 30.85 -9.33
CA GLN A 26 5.25 31.41 -10.27
C GLN A 26 5.08 30.87 -11.70
N PHE A 27 4.74 29.59 -11.82
CA PHE A 27 4.65 28.91 -13.12
C PHE A 27 3.21 28.62 -13.57
N ASP A 28 2.22 29.16 -12.85
CA ASP A 28 0.79 28.98 -13.14
C ASP A 28 0.42 27.50 -13.30
N VAL A 29 0.85 26.67 -12.33
CA VAL A 29 0.56 25.23 -12.25
C VAL A 29 -0.03 24.91 -10.89
N THR A 30 -0.54 23.69 -10.71
CA THR A 30 -1.03 23.24 -9.39
C THR A 30 0.14 22.79 -8.50
N VAL A 31 -0.02 22.94 -7.17
CA VAL A 31 0.91 22.39 -6.17
C VAL A 31 1.12 20.88 -6.38
N ALA A 32 0.05 20.16 -6.74
CA ALA A 32 0.13 18.74 -7.05
C ALA A 32 1.03 18.43 -8.26
N ALA A 33 1.04 19.29 -9.29
CA ALA A 33 1.90 19.14 -10.45
C ALA A 33 3.39 19.33 -10.08
N VAL A 34 3.70 20.32 -9.23
CA VAL A 34 5.05 20.55 -8.69
C VAL A 34 5.52 19.33 -7.91
N ASN A 35 4.70 18.87 -6.95
CA ASN A 35 5.03 17.71 -6.12
C ASN A 35 5.26 16.44 -6.97
N LYS A 36 4.38 16.16 -7.95
CA LYS A 36 4.52 15.04 -8.88
C LYS A 36 5.85 15.10 -9.64
N ARG A 37 6.29 16.31 -10.05
CA ARG A 37 7.56 16.49 -10.74
C ARG A 37 8.73 16.18 -9.82
N PHE A 38 8.74 16.69 -8.59
CA PHE A 38 9.79 16.40 -7.60
C PHE A 38 9.88 14.90 -7.25
N VAL A 39 8.74 14.22 -7.15
CA VAL A 39 8.73 12.75 -6.99
C VAL A 39 9.36 12.06 -8.20
N LYS A 40 9.02 12.48 -9.44
CA LYS A 40 9.60 11.94 -10.68
C LYS A 40 11.11 12.16 -10.76
N MET A 41 11.59 13.30 -10.26
CA MET A 41 13.02 13.65 -10.21
C MET A 41 13.77 12.94 -9.05
N GLY A 42 13.10 12.17 -8.21
CA GLY A 42 13.71 11.52 -7.05
C GLY A 42 14.05 12.45 -5.89
N LEU A 43 13.66 13.72 -5.95
CA LEU A 43 13.90 14.71 -4.89
C LEU A 43 12.97 14.52 -3.69
N ARG A 44 11.86 13.82 -3.89
CA ARG A 44 10.93 13.41 -2.82
C ARG A 44 10.55 11.95 -2.97
N LYS A 45 10.40 11.27 -1.84
CA LYS A 45 9.83 9.91 -1.83
C LYS A 45 8.33 9.96 -2.10
N LYS A 46 7.81 9.00 -2.84
CA LYS A 46 6.36 8.81 -2.98
C LYS A 46 5.73 8.61 -1.59
N PRO A 47 4.55 9.19 -1.33
CA PRO A 47 3.78 8.88 -0.12
C PRO A 47 3.58 7.36 0.03
N ILE A 48 3.70 6.86 1.25
CA ILE A 48 3.60 5.42 1.55
C ILE A 48 2.26 4.85 1.06
N ALA A 49 1.16 5.56 1.32
CA ALA A 49 -0.17 5.14 0.87
C ALA A 49 -0.24 4.98 -0.67
N LEU A 50 0.43 5.85 -1.43
CA LEU A 50 0.48 5.75 -2.89
C LEU A 50 1.30 4.53 -3.33
N ARG A 51 2.47 4.29 -2.70
CA ARG A 51 3.31 3.10 -2.99
C ARG A 51 2.53 1.80 -2.80
N VAL A 52 1.81 1.68 -1.68
CA VAL A 52 0.99 0.49 -1.38
C VAL A 52 -0.17 0.35 -2.37
N ASN A 53 -0.86 1.44 -2.70
CA ASN A 53 -1.96 1.40 -3.68
C ASN A 53 -1.47 1.01 -5.09
N GLU A 54 -0.34 1.55 -5.54
CA GLU A 54 0.25 1.22 -6.84
C GLU A 54 0.66 -0.26 -6.89
N LEU A 55 1.24 -0.79 -5.80
CA LEU A 55 1.59 -2.20 -5.71
C LEU A 55 0.34 -3.08 -5.90
N VAL A 56 -0.69 -2.88 -5.08
CA VAL A 56 -1.91 -3.68 -5.14
C VAL A 56 -2.57 -3.59 -6.51
N LYS A 57 -2.69 -2.37 -7.06
CA LYS A 57 -3.29 -2.16 -8.39
C LYS A 57 -2.48 -2.78 -9.52
N GLY A 58 -1.15 -2.71 -9.44
CA GLY A 58 -0.26 -3.17 -10.51
C GLY A 58 -0.09 -4.68 -10.58
N ILE A 59 -0.26 -5.38 -9.45
CA ILE A 59 -0.01 -6.82 -9.37
C ILE A 59 -1.26 -7.64 -9.70
N TRP A 60 -2.44 -7.24 -9.20
CA TRP A 60 -3.66 -8.04 -9.34
C TRP A 60 -4.63 -7.55 -10.41
N ASP A 61 -4.33 -6.44 -11.10
CA ASP A 61 -5.28 -5.84 -12.05
C ASP A 61 -6.69 -5.70 -11.45
N VAL A 62 -6.74 -5.07 -10.29
CA VAL A 62 -7.93 -5.00 -9.45
C VAL A 62 -9.08 -4.31 -10.18
N LYS A 63 -10.21 -4.99 -10.27
CA LYS A 63 -11.43 -4.53 -10.96
C LYS A 63 -11.89 -3.17 -10.44
N SER A 64 -12.10 -2.24 -11.35
CA SER A 64 -12.60 -0.89 -11.07
C SER A 64 -14.12 -0.78 -11.29
N SER A 65 -14.71 0.33 -10.81
CA SER A 65 -16.14 0.61 -10.97
C SER A 65 -16.64 0.75 -12.43
N ARG A 66 -15.71 0.87 -13.40
CA ARG A 66 -16.10 0.91 -14.83
C ARG A 66 -16.58 -0.44 -15.36
N SER A 67 -16.18 -1.53 -14.74
CA SER A 67 -16.49 -2.91 -15.13
C SER A 67 -17.41 -3.64 -14.15
N GLY A 68 -18.06 -2.91 -13.23
CA GLY A 68 -18.92 -3.44 -12.17
C GLY A 68 -18.54 -2.91 -10.79
N PRO A 69 -18.96 -3.55 -9.69
CA PRO A 69 -18.58 -3.16 -8.32
C PRO A 69 -17.07 -3.09 -8.19
N SER A 70 -16.57 -2.01 -7.60
CA SER A 70 -15.11 -1.82 -7.40
C SER A 70 -14.58 -2.70 -6.27
N HIS A 71 -13.58 -3.51 -6.55
CA HIS A 71 -12.90 -4.32 -5.55
C HIS A 71 -11.81 -3.56 -4.78
N HIS A 72 -11.50 -2.31 -5.15
CA HIS A 72 -10.45 -1.51 -4.49
C HIS A 72 -10.74 -1.17 -3.04
N ASN A 73 -12.02 -1.14 -2.65
CA ASN A 73 -12.48 -0.75 -1.32
C ASN A 73 -13.05 -1.94 -0.51
N ALA A 74 -12.91 -3.17 -1.00
CA ALA A 74 -13.30 -4.36 -0.25
C ALA A 74 -12.60 -4.39 1.11
N TYR A 75 -13.28 -4.87 2.15
CA TYR A 75 -12.79 -4.83 3.53
C TYR A 75 -11.42 -5.49 3.70
N ALA A 76 -11.22 -6.66 3.09
CA ALA A 76 -9.96 -7.38 3.18
C ALA A 76 -8.77 -6.59 2.63
N VAL A 77 -8.90 -6.00 1.43
CA VAL A 77 -7.81 -5.22 0.81
C VAL A 77 -7.61 -3.87 1.50
N LYS A 78 -8.65 -3.27 2.05
CA LYS A 78 -8.53 -2.05 2.85
C LYS A 78 -7.62 -2.31 4.05
N ASN A 79 -7.88 -3.35 4.82
CA ASN A 79 -7.10 -3.71 6.01
C ASN A 79 -5.69 -4.19 5.65
N LEU A 80 -5.53 -4.92 4.55
CA LEU A 80 -4.25 -5.29 3.97
C LEU A 80 -3.37 -4.04 3.70
N LYS A 81 -3.93 -3.05 3.02
CA LYS A 81 -3.22 -1.80 2.73
C LYS A 81 -2.86 -1.02 4.01
N ILE A 82 -3.75 -0.98 4.99
CA ILE A 82 -3.48 -0.31 6.28
C ILE A 82 -2.33 -1.02 7.00
N TYR A 83 -2.34 -2.35 7.07
CA TYR A 83 -1.24 -3.12 7.64
C TYR A 83 0.10 -2.81 6.96
N MET A 84 0.16 -2.89 5.63
CA MET A 84 1.37 -2.60 4.88
C MET A 84 1.87 -1.15 5.10
N ARG A 85 0.95 -0.18 5.13
CA ARG A 85 1.29 1.23 5.42
C ARG A 85 1.94 1.36 6.80
N ARG A 86 1.37 0.73 7.82
CA ARG A 86 1.92 0.70 9.18
C ARG A 86 3.32 0.09 9.21
N GLN A 87 3.54 -1.04 8.53
CA GLN A 87 4.86 -1.68 8.46
C GLN A 87 5.92 -0.82 7.76
N LEU A 88 5.50 0.05 6.84
CA LEU A 88 6.36 1.03 6.17
C LEU A 88 6.58 2.32 6.99
N GLY A 89 6.04 2.41 8.20
CA GLY A 89 6.19 3.57 9.08
C GLY A 89 5.24 4.74 8.80
N ASP A 90 4.14 4.50 8.06
CA ASP A 90 3.10 5.51 7.87
C ASP A 90 2.30 5.72 9.16
N GLN A 91 1.93 6.96 9.42
CA GLN A 91 1.04 7.28 10.52
C GLN A 91 -0.38 6.86 10.18
N VAL A 92 -0.91 5.91 10.93
CA VAL A 92 -2.29 5.42 10.81
C VAL A 92 -3.05 5.74 12.11
N SER A 93 -4.36 5.98 12.00
CA SER A 93 -5.20 6.26 13.16
C SER A 93 -5.33 5.03 14.06
N GLU A 94 -5.74 5.23 15.33
CA GLU A 94 -5.99 4.12 16.26
C GLU A 94 -7.02 3.10 15.71
N THR A 95 -8.07 3.57 15.05
CA THR A 95 -9.05 2.70 14.39
C THR A 95 -8.38 1.86 13.31
N GLN A 96 -7.52 2.47 12.49
CA GLN A 96 -6.77 1.76 11.45
C GLN A 96 -5.78 0.76 12.06
N GLN A 97 -5.14 1.09 13.17
CA GLN A 97 -4.26 0.15 13.88
C GLN A 97 -5.04 -1.09 14.32
N ARG A 98 -6.22 -0.92 14.95
CA ARG A 98 -7.09 -2.03 15.34
C ARG A 98 -7.55 -2.87 14.15
N GLU A 99 -7.91 -2.23 13.03
CA GLU A 99 -8.29 -2.93 11.80
C GLU A 99 -7.13 -3.79 11.25
N ALA A 100 -5.91 -3.29 11.29
CA ALA A 100 -4.72 -4.03 10.88
C ALA A 100 -4.41 -5.20 11.84
N ASP A 101 -4.51 -4.99 13.15
CA ASP A 101 -4.30 -6.04 14.16
C ASP A 101 -5.36 -7.15 14.04
N TRP A 102 -6.61 -6.75 13.81
CA TRP A 102 -7.69 -7.71 13.57
C TRP A 102 -7.43 -8.57 12.32
N LEU A 103 -6.93 -7.97 11.24
CA LEU A 103 -6.55 -8.73 10.05
C LEU A 103 -5.50 -9.80 10.40
N ILE A 104 -4.42 -9.40 11.08
CA ILE A 104 -3.33 -10.32 11.42
C ILE A 104 -3.80 -11.45 12.34
N GLN A 105 -4.57 -11.11 13.38
CA GLN A 105 -5.15 -12.12 14.28
C GLN A 105 -6.04 -13.11 13.53
N ARG A 106 -6.87 -12.63 12.60
CA ARG A 106 -7.70 -13.48 11.76
C ARG A 106 -6.86 -14.42 10.90
N LEU A 107 -5.85 -13.88 10.19
CA LEU A 107 -5.00 -14.71 9.32
C LEU A 107 -4.26 -15.80 10.09
N LEU A 108 -3.80 -15.49 11.31
CA LEU A 108 -3.12 -16.46 12.18
C LEU A 108 -4.09 -17.49 12.74
N ARG A 109 -5.24 -17.06 13.27
CA ARG A 109 -6.24 -17.93 13.87
C ARG A 109 -6.82 -18.93 12.87
N ASP A 110 -7.13 -18.45 11.66
CA ASP A 110 -7.81 -19.23 10.62
C ASP A 110 -6.81 -19.95 9.69
N GLY A 111 -5.51 -19.73 9.86
CA GLY A 111 -4.46 -20.30 9.00
C GLY A 111 -4.61 -19.86 7.52
N THR A 112 -5.01 -18.62 7.29
CA THR A 112 -5.36 -18.11 5.95
C THR A 112 -4.41 -17.01 5.46
N VAL A 113 -4.56 -16.66 4.19
CA VAL A 113 -3.99 -15.49 3.53
C VAL A 113 -5.08 -14.77 2.75
N VAL A 114 -4.86 -13.49 2.45
CA VAL A 114 -5.73 -12.74 1.55
C VAL A 114 -5.40 -13.13 0.11
N ASP A 115 -6.43 -13.41 -0.68
CA ASP A 115 -6.30 -13.73 -2.12
C ASP A 115 -7.26 -12.88 -2.95
N TYR A 116 -6.92 -12.64 -4.20
CA TYR A 116 -7.74 -11.88 -5.14
C TYR A 116 -8.24 -12.74 -6.28
N ASP A 117 -9.56 -12.79 -6.45
CA ASP A 117 -10.23 -13.39 -7.59
C ASP A 117 -11.11 -12.33 -8.28
N GLY A 118 -10.64 -11.81 -9.42
CA GLY A 118 -11.38 -10.81 -10.19
C GLY A 118 -12.71 -11.31 -10.77
N ALA A 119 -12.93 -12.63 -10.81
CA ALA A 119 -14.20 -13.22 -11.28
C ALA A 119 -15.25 -13.28 -10.17
N SER A 120 -14.84 -13.27 -8.90
CA SER A 120 -15.79 -13.29 -7.79
C SER A 120 -16.40 -11.90 -7.54
N GLU A 121 -17.63 -11.88 -7.01
CA GLU A 121 -18.32 -10.63 -6.67
C GLU A 121 -17.56 -9.86 -5.55
N ALA A 122 -17.02 -10.55 -4.57
CA ALA A 122 -16.29 -9.97 -3.47
C ALA A 122 -14.88 -9.51 -3.88
N GLY A 123 -14.29 -10.10 -4.90
CA GLY A 123 -12.92 -9.85 -5.38
C GLY A 123 -11.85 -10.36 -4.43
N TRP A 124 -11.85 -9.91 -3.18
CA TRP A 124 -10.87 -10.26 -2.15
C TRP A 124 -11.47 -11.21 -1.12
N THR A 125 -10.79 -12.36 -0.93
CA THR A 125 -11.24 -13.42 -0.04
C THR A 125 -10.12 -13.90 0.87
N TYR A 126 -10.46 -14.70 1.88
CA TYR A 126 -9.50 -15.37 2.76
C TYR A 126 -9.45 -16.84 2.34
N VAL A 127 -8.25 -17.31 1.99
CA VAL A 127 -8.03 -18.69 1.50
C VAL A 127 -7.02 -19.41 2.39
N PRO A 128 -7.10 -20.75 2.53
CA PRO A 128 -6.13 -21.50 3.32
C PRO A 128 -4.69 -21.21 2.88
N ARG A 129 -3.79 -20.98 3.83
CA ARG A 129 -2.37 -20.74 3.61
C ARG A 129 -1.71 -21.99 3.01
N ARG A 130 -0.88 -21.78 1.99
CA ARG A 130 -0.03 -22.82 1.38
C ARG A 130 1.42 -22.65 1.83
N PRO A 131 2.27 -23.69 1.78
CA PRO A 131 3.70 -23.55 2.04
C PRO A 131 4.37 -22.48 1.17
N SER A 132 3.94 -22.32 -0.09
CA SER A 132 4.45 -21.30 -1.02
C SER A 132 4.12 -19.87 -0.62
N ASP A 133 3.11 -19.65 0.22
CA ASP A 133 2.78 -18.30 0.73
C ASP A 133 3.84 -17.83 1.75
N GLY A 134 4.54 -18.77 2.41
CA GLY A 134 5.53 -18.44 3.43
C GLY A 134 4.92 -17.56 4.53
N ARG A 135 5.59 -16.48 4.90
CA ARG A 135 5.09 -15.51 5.89
C ARG A 135 4.19 -14.42 5.31
N ARG A 136 3.97 -14.39 3.99
CA ARG A 136 3.13 -13.33 3.38
C ARG A 136 1.71 -13.35 3.90
N ILE A 137 1.14 -12.17 4.08
CA ILE A 137 -0.27 -11.99 4.49
C ILE A 137 -1.25 -12.10 3.33
N LEU A 138 -0.72 -12.19 2.12
CA LEU A 138 -1.47 -12.28 0.87
C LEU A 138 -0.87 -13.37 -0.03
N ARG A 139 -1.69 -13.95 -0.90
CA ARG A 139 -1.23 -14.89 -1.93
C ARG A 139 -0.67 -14.10 -3.10
N TRP A 140 0.61 -14.35 -3.40
CA TRP A 140 1.25 -13.72 -4.54
C TRP A 140 0.85 -14.44 -5.83
N PRO A 141 0.49 -13.71 -6.91
CA PRO A 141 0.13 -14.34 -8.18
C PRO A 141 1.27 -15.18 -8.75
N GLU A 142 0.95 -16.36 -9.26
CA GLU A 142 1.93 -17.24 -9.89
C GLU A 142 2.57 -16.57 -11.12
N GLY A 143 3.87 -16.76 -11.30
CA GLY A 143 4.63 -16.20 -12.42
C GLY A 143 4.91 -14.70 -12.33
N ARG A 144 4.48 -14.02 -11.27
CA ARG A 144 4.83 -12.61 -11.02
C ARG A 144 6.06 -12.51 -10.12
N GLU A 145 7.01 -11.68 -10.53
CA GLU A 145 8.16 -11.35 -9.67
C GLU A 145 7.72 -10.53 -8.46
N LEU A 146 8.36 -10.79 -7.32
CA LEU A 146 8.17 -9.97 -6.13
C LEU A 146 8.70 -8.55 -6.37
N PRO A 147 8.16 -7.52 -5.68
CA PRO A 147 8.65 -6.15 -5.82
C PRO A 147 10.17 -6.09 -5.60
N ALA A 148 10.89 -5.33 -6.41
CA ALA A 148 12.31 -5.06 -6.17
C ALA A 148 12.55 -4.31 -4.86
N ASP A 149 11.57 -3.53 -4.41
CA ASP A 149 11.59 -2.77 -3.15
C ASP A 149 11.47 -3.73 -1.96
N GLU A 150 12.57 -3.87 -1.22
CA GLU A 150 12.67 -4.77 -0.07
C GLU A 150 11.73 -4.37 1.08
N ASP A 151 11.53 -3.07 1.29
CA ASP A 151 10.61 -2.58 2.34
C ASP A 151 9.17 -2.99 2.02
N LEU A 152 8.76 -2.92 0.75
CA LEU A 152 7.45 -3.41 0.33
C LEU A 152 7.30 -4.91 0.50
N ARG A 153 8.37 -5.70 0.24
CA ARG A 153 8.35 -7.15 0.49
C ARG A 153 8.15 -7.46 1.96
N LYS A 154 8.93 -6.83 2.84
CA LYS A 154 8.80 -6.99 4.29
C LYS A 154 7.43 -6.55 4.81
N ALA A 155 6.88 -5.48 4.25
CA ALA A 155 5.55 -4.98 4.64
C ALA A 155 4.41 -5.94 4.29
N MET A 156 4.63 -6.90 3.39
CA MET A 156 3.66 -7.95 3.05
C MET A 156 3.76 -9.20 3.94
N GLU A 157 4.67 -9.22 4.91
CA GLU A 157 4.89 -10.39 5.75
C GLU A 157 4.29 -10.23 7.15
N LEU A 158 3.92 -11.36 7.74
CA LEU A 158 3.62 -11.45 9.17
C LEU A 158 4.87 -11.09 9.98
N PRO A 159 4.70 -10.60 11.21
CA PRO A 159 5.82 -10.42 12.12
C PRO A 159 6.63 -11.72 12.27
N GLU A 160 7.91 -11.56 12.53
CA GLU A 160 8.80 -12.72 12.76
C GLU A 160 8.30 -13.54 13.96
N GLY A 161 8.34 -14.86 13.83
CA GLY A 161 7.84 -15.79 14.86
C GLY A 161 6.32 -15.88 14.99
N ALA A 162 5.54 -15.10 14.24
CA ALA A 162 4.07 -15.09 14.40
C ALA A 162 3.40 -16.41 14.02
N LEU A 163 3.97 -17.15 13.06
CA LEU A 163 3.42 -18.46 12.66
C LEU A 163 3.73 -19.57 13.69
N GLU A 164 4.86 -19.47 14.39
CA GLU A 164 5.29 -20.40 15.43
C GLU A 164 4.56 -20.15 16.75
N ALA A 165 4.26 -18.91 17.06
CA ALA A 165 3.58 -18.51 18.30
C ALA A 165 2.09 -18.89 18.33
N GLY A 166 1.51 -19.17 17.15
CA GLY A 166 0.08 -19.39 17.03
C GLY A 166 -0.77 -18.11 17.25
N PRO A 167 -2.10 -18.22 17.17
CA PRO A 167 -2.96 -17.06 17.38
C PRO A 167 -2.89 -16.60 18.85
N ALA A 168 -2.71 -15.30 19.05
CA ALA A 168 -2.84 -14.70 20.37
C ALA A 168 -4.26 -14.93 20.91
N ALA A 169 -4.38 -15.17 22.23
CA ALA A 169 -5.68 -15.28 22.87
C ALA A 169 -6.51 -14.01 22.56
N PRO A 170 -7.82 -14.15 22.29
CA PRO A 170 -8.67 -12.99 22.07
C PRO A 170 -8.58 -12.06 23.28
N PRO A 171 -8.56 -10.74 23.06
CA PRO A 171 -8.65 -9.81 24.19
C PRO A 171 -9.90 -10.12 24.98
N SER A 172 -9.76 -10.26 26.30
CA SER A 172 -10.89 -10.42 27.20
C SER A 172 -11.80 -9.20 27.02
N ASP A 173 -13.05 -9.44 26.64
CA ASP A 173 -14.07 -8.38 26.62
C ASP A 173 -14.15 -7.75 28.01
N PRO A 174 -14.24 -6.41 28.09
CA PRO A 174 -14.37 -5.69 29.34
C PRO A 174 -15.71 -5.95 30.02
#